data_8867170e82900e1fe7a2c74708546ba7
#
_entry.id   8867170e82900e1fe7a2c74708546ba7
#
_cell.length_a   1.000
_cell.length_b   1.000
_cell.length_c   1.000
_cell.angle_alpha   90.00
_cell.angle_beta   90.00
_cell.angle_gamma   90.00
#
_symmetry.space_group_name_H-M   'P 1'
#
loop_
_entity.id
_entity.type
_entity.pdbx_description
1 polymer ?
#
loop_
_entity_poly.entity_id
_entity_poly.type
_entity_poly.pdbx_seq_one_letter_code
_entity_poly.pdbx_strand_id
1 'polypeptide(L)'
;MRHRRYLTVLAAAAVVPIALSGCSGGSSGSSGDPDTLTILDYYNNEPDKTLVQEALDTCAADLGVTIDRESVPGKDLIQKVLQRSSSKTLPDVLMLDNPDVQEIAATGGLSPLSNYDVDTEGFADGIIEAATYEGELFGLAPAVNTLGLFYNVDLLEEAGIDPPETWAELKDAAAALTDGDQYGIAFSAIATYEGAWQFLPFMWTNGGDETDLDTPEVQEALQLWVDLVDDGSASNSVLNWSQADVKDQFAAGKAAMMVNGPWQIPALNETDISWDSVQVPVNEAAQTPVAPLGGEVWTVPETGDKDKQAKAAEFVECISSDDNQLALSESRYLVPTRTALAEEFVEKMPEMASFTEQVANARSRTGQLGEDWPEAATVIYNAIQLAITGKAPVDEAFSQASEG
;
A
#
# COMPACT_ATOMS: atom_id res chain seq x y z
N MET A 1 60.59 -44.52 8.67
CA MET A 1 61.21 -45.45 7.71
C MET A 1 60.35 -45.55 6.46
N ARG A 2 61.03 -45.38 5.28
CA ARG A 2 60.54 -45.76 3.92
C ARG A 2 59.36 -44.93 3.35
N HIS A 3 59.36 -44.45 2.13
CA HIS A 3 60.35 -44.20 1.06
C HIS A 3 59.66 -43.28 0.06
N ARG A 4 60.41 -42.27 -0.40
CA ARG A 4 60.12 -41.41 -1.57
C ARG A 4 60.00 -42.26 -2.83
N ARG A 5 59.08 -41.90 -3.74
CA ARG A 5 59.25 -42.06 -5.17
C ARG A 5 58.78 -40.86 -5.91
N TYR A 6 59.73 -40.15 -6.54
CA TYR A 6 59.51 -39.14 -7.55
C TYR A 6 59.22 -39.82 -8.89
N LEU A 7 58.25 -39.35 -9.64
CA LEU A 7 58.13 -39.62 -11.06
C LEU A 7 58.05 -38.31 -11.81
N THR A 8 59.13 -38.06 -12.56
CA THR A 8 59.29 -37.00 -13.54
C THR A 8 58.61 -37.43 -14.83
N VAL A 9 57.71 -36.55 -15.37
CA VAL A 9 57.22 -36.73 -16.74
C VAL A 9 57.48 -35.46 -17.49
N LEU A 10 58.11 -35.66 -18.66
CA LEU A 10 58.58 -34.63 -19.61
C LEU A 10 57.42 -33.86 -20.22
N ALA A 11 57.64 -32.56 -20.36
CA ALA A 11 56.84 -31.62 -21.13
C ALA A 11 57.16 -31.74 -22.63
N ALA A 12 56.19 -31.98 -23.46
CA ALA A 12 56.25 -31.78 -24.90
C ALA A 12 55.46 -30.49 -25.23
N ALA A 13 56.25 -29.50 -25.71
CA ALA A 13 55.70 -28.23 -26.15
C ALA A 13 55.11 -28.37 -27.58
N ALA A 14 53.82 -28.19 -27.75
CA ALA A 14 53.20 -28.00 -29.03
C ALA A 14 52.87 -26.51 -29.22
N VAL A 15 53.54 -25.90 -30.17
CA VAL A 15 53.30 -24.51 -30.62
C VAL A 15 52.12 -24.50 -31.55
N VAL A 16 51.02 -23.83 -31.15
CA VAL A 16 49.88 -23.54 -32.01
C VAL A 16 49.91 -22.07 -32.37
N PRO A 17 49.81 -21.70 -33.64
CA PRO A 17 49.74 -20.28 -34.06
C PRO A 17 48.38 -19.68 -33.69
N ILE A 18 48.39 -18.62 -32.89
CA ILE A 18 47.21 -17.80 -32.61
C ILE A 18 46.98 -16.87 -33.81
N ALA A 19 45.89 -17.16 -34.54
CA ALA A 19 45.33 -16.19 -35.48
C ALA A 19 44.62 -15.08 -34.70
N LEU A 20 45.14 -13.86 -34.75
CA LEU A 20 44.43 -12.66 -34.28
C LEU A 20 43.24 -12.40 -35.22
N SER A 21 42.06 -12.85 -34.81
CA SER A 21 40.79 -12.32 -35.31
C SER A 21 40.46 -11.08 -34.50
N GLY A 22 40.48 -9.92 -35.12
CA GLY A 22 40.05 -8.67 -34.50
C GLY A 22 38.58 -8.75 -34.14
N CYS A 23 38.28 -8.72 -32.82
CA CYS A 23 36.95 -8.43 -32.35
C CYS A 23 36.78 -6.90 -32.33
N SER A 24 35.98 -6.41 -33.28
CA SER A 24 35.35 -5.10 -33.17
C SER A 24 34.54 -5.10 -31.87
N GLY A 25 34.82 -4.11 -31.01
CA GLY A 25 34.05 -3.91 -29.78
C GLY A 25 32.60 -3.59 -30.12
N GLY A 26 31.73 -4.60 -29.96
CA GLY A 26 30.32 -4.41 -29.82
C GLY A 26 30.07 -4.21 -28.32
N SER A 27 29.56 -3.05 -27.96
CA SER A 27 28.93 -2.82 -26.69
C SER A 27 27.89 -3.94 -26.46
N SER A 28 28.09 -4.79 -25.47
CA SER A 28 27.09 -5.72 -25.01
C SER A 28 26.01 -4.95 -24.26
N GLY A 29 25.11 -4.29 -25.00
CA GLY A 29 23.79 -3.99 -24.52
C GLY A 29 23.05 -5.33 -24.40
N SER A 30 22.38 -5.55 -23.33
CA SER A 30 21.40 -6.63 -23.14
C SER A 30 20.33 -6.45 -24.22
N SER A 31 20.44 -7.17 -25.34
CA SER A 31 19.41 -7.19 -26.37
C SER A 31 18.35 -8.22 -25.94
N GLY A 32 17.50 -7.84 -24.95
CA GLY A 32 16.19 -8.45 -24.79
C GLY A 32 15.36 -8.20 -26.05
N ASP A 33 14.35 -9.02 -26.27
CA ASP A 33 13.38 -8.80 -27.34
C ASP A 33 12.78 -7.40 -27.18
N PRO A 34 12.81 -6.52 -28.21
CA PRO A 34 12.30 -5.14 -28.14
C PRO A 34 10.78 -5.10 -27.86
N ASP A 35 10.07 -6.19 -28.09
CA ASP A 35 8.63 -6.31 -27.84
C ASP A 35 8.30 -7.02 -26.52
N THR A 36 9.30 -7.32 -25.69
CA THR A 36 9.10 -7.87 -24.34
C THR A 36 9.36 -6.80 -23.29
N LEU A 37 8.36 -6.52 -22.45
CA LEU A 37 8.47 -5.68 -21.25
C LEU A 37 8.70 -6.52 -20.00
N THR A 38 9.73 -6.18 -19.25
CA THR A 38 9.96 -6.75 -17.92
C THR A 38 9.17 -5.96 -16.87
N ILE A 39 8.49 -6.68 -15.97
CA ILE A 39 7.62 -6.08 -14.94
C ILE A 39 8.07 -6.56 -13.57
N LEU A 40 8.08 -5.68 -12.59
CA LEU A 40 8.30 -6.01 -11.17
C LEU A 40 7.18 -5.45 -10.30
N ASP A 41 6.58 -6.34 -9.48
CA ASP A 41 5.53 -5.99 -8.53
C ASP A 41 5.62 -6.85 -7.25
N TYR A 42 4.66 -6.66 -6.30
CA TYR A 42 4.59 -7.45 -5.09
C TYR A 42 3.38 -8.40 -4.99
N TYR A 43 2.55 -8.49 -6.02
CA TYR A 43 1.37 -9.37 -6.00
C TYR A 43 1.78 -10.84 -6.20
N ASN A 44 2.34 -11.45 -5.17
CA ASN A 44 2.88 -12.80 -5.22
C ASN A 44 1.96 -13.87 -4.60
N ASN A 45 0.84 -13.46 -3.98
CA ASN A 45 -0.16 -14.33 -3.35
C ASN A 45 -1.49 -14.31 -4.10
N GLU A 46 -2.21 -15.43 -4.08
CA GLU A 46 -3.57 -15.50 -4.61
C GLU A 46 -4.58 -14.83 -3.64
N PRO A 47 -5.66 -14.23 -4.17
CA PRO A 47 -6.06 -14.16 -5.58
C PRO A 47 -5.38 -13.04 -6.39
N ASP A 48 -4.77 -12.06 -5.76
CA ASP A 48 -4.20 -10.86 -6.41
C ASP A 48 -3.19 -11.18 -7.51
N LYS A 49 -2.38 -12.21 -7.31
CA LYS A 49 -1.40 -12.65 -8.30
C LYS A 49 -2.05 -12.96 -9.64
N THR A 50 -3.14 -13.72 -9.62
CA THR A 50 -3.88 -14.10 -10.83
C THR A 50 -4.65 -12.91 -11.40
N LEU A 51 -5.39 -12.18 -10.57
CA LEU A 51 -6.20 -11.05 -11.02
C LEU A 51 -5.37 -9.93 -11.66
N VAL A 52 -4.23 -9.60 -11.06
CA VAL A 52 -3.30 -8.62 -11.63
C VAL A 52 -2.65 -9.17 -12.91
N GLN A 53 -2.30 -10.47 -12.98
CA GLN A 53 -1.77 -11.07 -14.21
C GLN A 53 -2.76 -10.94 -15.36
N GLU A 54 -4.03 -11.19 -15.15
CA GLU A 54 -5.08 -11.08 -16.17
C GLU A 54 -5.19 -9.64 -16.72
N ALA A 55 -5.12 -8.63 -15.87
CA ALA A 55 -5.11 -7.22 -16.28
C ALA A 55 -3.85 -6.88 -17.11
N LEU A 56 -2.67 -7.34 -16.66
CA LEU A 56 -1.42 -7.16 -17.39
C LEU A 56 -1.43 -7.86 -18.75
N ASP A 57 -1.96 -9.08 -18.84
CA ASP A 57 -2.07 -9.85 -20.08
C ASP A 57 -3.02 -9.18 -21.08
N THR A 58 -4.11 -8.55 -20.59
CA THR A 58 -5.03 -7.77 -21.40
C THR A 58 -4.29 -6.61 -22.08
N CYS A 59 -3.57 -5.79 -21.32
CA CYS A 59 -2.77 -4.69 -21.86
C CYS A 59 -1.65 -5.17 -22.77
N ALA A 60 -1.01 -6.28 -22.46
CA ALA A 60 0.03 -6.86 -23.31
C ALA A 60 -0.55 -7.26 -24.68
N ALA A 61 -1.75 -7.86 -24.70
CA ALA A 61 -2.44 -8.25 -25.93
C ALA A 61 -2.85 -7.03 -26.77
N ASP A 62 -3.38 -6.00 -26.15
CA ASP A 62 -3.87 -4.78 -26.81
C ASP A 62 -2.71 -3.99 -27.46
N LEU A 63 -1.56 -3.94 -26.78
CA LEU A 63 -0.35 -3.25 -27.27
C LEU A 63 0.54 -4.14 -28.16
N GLY A 64 0.22 -5.43 -28.28
CA GLY A 64 1.00 -6.36 -29.09
C GLY A 64 2.41 -6.63 -28.53
N VAL A 65 2.59 -6.55 -27.21
CA VAL A 65 3.83 -6.85 -26.51
C VAL A 65 3.73 -8.17 -25.74
N THR A 66 4.87 -8.71 -25.34
CA THR A 66 4.95 -9.80 -24.36
C THR A 66 5.42 -9.24 -23.02
N ILE A 67 5.07 -9.90 -21.91
CA ILE A 67 5.51 -9.50 -20.58
C ILE A 67 6.32 -10.60 -19.92
N ASP A 68 7.38 -10.21 -19.20
CA ASP A 68 8.16 -11.05 -18.28
C ASP A 68 8.00 -10.48 -16.87
N ARG A 69 7.03 -11.05 -16.11
CA ARG A 69 6.64 -10.56 -14.79
C ARG A 69 7.38 -11.27 -13.67
N GLU A 70 7.98 -10.50 -12.80
CA GLU A 70 8.52 -10.94 -11.53
C GLU A 70 7.70 -10.34 -10.37
N SER A 71 7.13 -11.21 -9.52
CA SER A 71 6.43 -10.78 -8.30
C SER A 71 7.22 -11.23 -7.07
N VAL A 72 7.42 -10.31 -6.11
CA VAL A 72 8.17 -10.55 -4.89
C VAL A 72 7.30 -10.28 -3.65
N PRO A 73 7.63 -10.81 -2.45
CA PRO A 73 6.93 -10.40 -1.24
C PRO A 73 7.01 -8.89 -1.01
N GLY A 74 5.90 -8.25 -0.61
CA GLY A 74 5.81 -6.80 -0.45
C GLY A 74 6.92 -6.20 0.42
N LYS A 75 7.23 -6.84 1.54
CA LYS A 75 8.34 -6.43 2.43
C LYS A 75 9.74 -6.43 1.78
N ASP A 76 9.91 -7.14 0.66
CA ASP A 76 11.18 -7.29 -0.02
C ASP A 76 11.28 -6.38 -1.26
N LEU A 77 10.16 -5.77 -1.70
CA LEU A 77 10.09 -4.99 -2.94
C LEU A 77 11.02 -3.79 -2.93
N ILE A 78 10.88 -2.88 -1.97
CA ILE A 78 11.65 -1.64 -1.94
C ILE A 78 13.17 -1.90 -1.86
N GLN A 79 13.60 -2.87 -1.09
CA GLN A 79 15.00 -3.28 -1.00
C GLN A 79 15.54 -3.76 -2.36
N LYS A 80 14.74 -4.54 -3.07
CA LYS A 80 15.08 -5.03 -4.41
C LYS A 80 15.15 -3.90 -5.45
N VAL A 81 14.20 -2.97 -5.37
CA VAL A 81 14.16 -1.79 -6.24
C VAL A 81 15.40 -0.91 -6.04
N LEU A 82 15.76 -0.59 -4.79
CA LEU A 82 16.96 0.18 -4.46
C LEU A 82 18.24 -0.52 -4.94
N GLN A 83 18.33 -1.84 -4.79
CA GLN A 83 19.46 -2.63 -5.30
C GLN A 83 19.53 -2.55 -6.83
N ARG A 84 18.39 -2.70 -7.54
CA ARG A 84 18.33 -2.63 -9.01
C ARG A 84 18.57 -1.23 -9.54
N SER A 85 18.10 -0.20 -8.85
CA SER A 85 18.38 1.20 -9.18
C SER A 85 19.89 1.46 -9.14
N SER A 86 20.54 1.05 -8.05
CA SER A 86 22.01 1.18 -7.89
C SER A 86 22.80 0.42 -8.97
N SER A 87 22.33 -0.75 -9.40
CA SER A 87 22.98 -1.57 -10.45
C SER A 87 22.53 -1.23 -11.86
N LYS A 88 21.59 -0.30 -12.05
CA LYS A 88 20.99 0.07 -13.33
C LYS A 88 20.35 -1.12 -14.06
N THR A 89 19.61 -1.92 -13.31
CA THR A 89 18.90 -3.13 -13.79
C THR A 89 17.42 -3.10 -13.40
N LEU A 90 16.84 -1.91 -13.28
CA LEU A 90 15.39 -1.75 -13.08
C LEU A 90 14.62 -2.39 -14.23
N PRO A 91 13.40 -2.88 -14.00
CA PRO A 91 12.55 -3.42 -15.07
C PRO A 91 12.07 -2.31 -16.02
N ASP A 92 11.32 -2.67 -17.05
CA ASP A 92 10.72 -1.69 -17.96
C ASP A 92 9.46 -1.05 -17.33
N VAL A 93 8.68 -1.81 -16.55
CA VAL A 93 7.53 -1.34 -15.78
C VAL A 93 7.73 -1.75 -14.33
N LEU A 94 7.53 -0.82 -13.40
CA LEU A 94 7.70 -1.04 -11.98
C LEU A 94 6.46 -0.58 -11.22
N MET A 95 5.89 -1.47 -10.42
CA MET A 95 4.86 -1.13 -9.45
C MET A 95 5.51 -0.81 -8.10
N LEU A 96 5.08 0.28 -7.48
CA LEU A 96 5.49 0.72 -6.15
C LEU A 96 4.27 0.95 -5.26
N ASP A 97 4.38 0.72 -3.97
CA ASP A 97 3.43 1.32 -3.03
C ASP A 97 3.55 2.85 -3.13
N ASN A 98 2.44 3.55 -3.04
CA ASN A 98 2.41 4.99 -3.32
C ASN A 98 3.42 5.83 -2.49
N PRO A 99 3.73 5.54 -1.21
CA PRO A 99 4.71 6.31 -0.47
C PRO A 99 6.16 6.11 -0.96
N ASP A 100 6.44 5.03 -1.69
CA ASP A 100 7.80 4.72 -2.15
C ASP A 100 8.15 5.45 -3.47
N VAL A 101 7.15 6.00 -4.18
CA VAL A 101 7.34 6.63 -5.49
C VAL A 101 8.31 7.81 -5.42
N GLN A 102 8.13 8.67 -4.43
CA GLN A 102 8.94 9.88 -4.29
C GLN A 102 10.39 9.55 -3.93
N GLU A 103 10.63 8.55 -3.06
CA GLU A 103 11.97 8.07 -2.73
C GLU A 103 12.71 7.56 -3.99
N ILE A 104 12.06 6.74 -4.81
CA ILE A 104 12.68 6.19 -6.01
C ILE A 104 12.85 7.25 -7.10
N ALA A 105 11.90 8.19 -7.24
CA ALA A 105 12.03 9.33 -8.15
C ALA A 105 13.23 10.22 -7.77
N ALA A 106 13.45 10.49 -6.47
CA ALA A 106 14.58 11.26 -5.96
C ALA A 106 15.94 10.63 -6.30
N THR A 107 16.02 9.30 -6.45
CA THR A 107 17.25 8.62 -6.92
C THR A 107 17.51 8.80 -8.43
N GLY A 108 16.57 9.37 -9.18
CA GLY A 108 16.59 9.39 -10.64
C GLY A 108 16.31 8.01 -11.29
N GLY A 109 15.71 7.09 -10.53
CA GLY A 109 15.37 5.74 -10.97
C GLY A 109 14.12 5.66 -11.83
N LEU A 110 13.29 6.73 -11.86
CA LEU A 110 12.05 6.80 -12.63
C LEU A 110 12.13 7.88 -13.71
N SER A 111 11.38 7.68 -14.77
CA SER A 111 11.19 8.66 -15.85
C SER A 111 9.84 9.35 -15.66
N PRO A 112 9.78 10.69 -15.65
CA PRO A 112 8.50 11.38 -15.49
C PRO A 112 7.58 11.15 -16.69
N LEU A 113 6.26 11.03 -16.42
CA LEU A 113 5.27 10.78 -17.46
C LEU A 113 5.14 11.93 -18.46
N SER A 114 5.56 13.14 -18.09
CA SER A 114 5.66 14.31 -19.01
C SER A 114 6.59 14.08 -20.21
N ASN A 115 7.46 13.06 -20.17
CA ASN A 115 8.28 12.64 -21.31
C ASN A 115 7.49 11.87 -22.38
N TYR A 116 6.24 11.49 -22.10
CA TYR A 116 5.39 10.63 -22.91
C TYR A 116 4.02 11.28 -23.10
N ASP A 117 3.26 10.83 -24.08
CA ASP A 117 1.90 11.31 -24.35
C ASP A 117 0.87 10.45 -23.58
N VAL A 118 0.94 10.50 -22.25
CA VAL A 118 0.07 9.73 -21.34
C VAL A 118 -1.08 10.61 -20.85
N ASP A 119 -2.33 10.12 -20.94
CA ASP A 119 -3.49 10.81 -20.39
C ASP A 119 -3.51 10.74 -18.85
N THR A 120 -3.38 11.89 -18.22
CA THR A 120 -3.37 12.04 -16.74
C THR A 120 -4.57 12.81 -16.21
N GLU A 121 -5.59 13.09 -17.04
CA GLU A 121 -6.76 13.85 -16.63
C GLU A 121 -7.78 12.98 -15.86
N GLY A 122 -8.51 13.60 -14.95
CA GLY A 122 -9.63 12.99 -14.25
C GLY A 122 -9.28 12.06 -13.08
N PHE A 123 -8.01 11.86 -12.77
CA PHE A 123 -7.60 11.14 -11.56
C PHE A 123 -7.83 12.00 -10.32
N ALA A 124 -8.17 11.37 -9.19
CA ALA A 124 -8.32 12.06 -7.92
C ALA A 124 -7.02 12.76 -7.47
N ASP A 125 -7.14 13.95 -6.89
CA ASP A 125 -5.99 14.81 -6.55
C ASP A 125 -4.95 14.09 -5.66
N GLY A 126 -5.39 13.35 -4.64
CA GLY A 126 -4.50 12.61 -3.75
C GLY A 126 -3.67 11.52 -4.46
N ILE A 127 -4.19 10.96 -5.57
CA ILE A 127 -3.46 10.00 -6.42
C ILE A 127 -2.31 10.68 -7.14
N ILE A 128 -2.62 11.82 -7.77
CA ILE A 128 -1.63 12.61 -8.49
C ILE A 128 -0.56 13.14 -7.52
N GLU A 129 -0.97 13.62 -6.34
CA GLU A 129 -0.04 14.08 -5.29
C GLU A 129 0.92 12.97 -4.86
N ALA A 130 0.40 11.75 -4.59
CA ALA A 130 1.21 10.62 -4.15
C ALA A 130 2.29 10.20 -5.17
N ALA A 131 1.99 10.35 -6.47
CA ALA A 131 2.89 9.98 -7.56
C ALA A 131 3.72 11.15 -8.10
N THR A 132 3.63 12.34 -7.48
CA THR A 132 4.33 13.55 -7.90
C THR A 132 5.57 13.81 -7.02
N TYR A 133 6.71 14.05 -7.67
CA TYR A 133 7.95 14.48 -7.04
C TYR A 133 8.53 15.68 -7.79
N GLU A 134 8.93 16.75 -7.08
CA GLU A 134 9.45 18.02 -7.66
C GLU A 134 8.56 18.60 -8.79
N GLY A 135 7.24 18.37 -8.71
CA GLY A 135 6.26 18.88 -9.69
C GLY A 135 6.10 18.05 -10.95
N GLU A 136 6.78 16.91 -11.06
CA GLU A 136 6.65 15.96 -12.16
C GLU A 136 5.91 14.70 -11.68
N LEU A 137 5.01 14.17 -12.52
CA LEU A 137 4.27 12.94 -12.26
C LEU A 137 5.05 11.72 -12.75
N PHE A 138 5.24 10.70 -11.91
CA PHE A 138 6.06 9.53 -12.20
C PHE A 138 5.31 8.23 -12.45
N GLY A 139 4.00 8.21 -12.27
CA GLY A 139 3.20 7.01 -12.50
C GLY A 139 1.72 7.25 -12.32
N LEU A 140 0.92 6.21 -12.57
CA LEU A 140 -0.52 6.20 -12.39
C LEU A 140 -0.94 4.99 -11.54
N ALA A 141 -1.97 5.17 -10.73
CA ALA A 141 -2.60 4.11 -9.98
C ALA A 141 -3.95 3.77 -10.63
N PRO A 142 -4.19 2.54 -11.10
CA PRO A 142 -5.48 2.17 -11.70
C PRO A 142 -6.59 2.04 -10.66
N ALA A 143 -6.23 1.68 -9.44
CA ALA A 143 -7.17 1.52 -8.33
C ALA A 143 -6.48 1.85 -7.02
N VAL A 144 -7.26 2.23 -6.02
CA VAL A 144 -6.80 2.60 -4.69
C VAL A 144 -7.65 1.96 -3.60
N ASN A 145 -7.14 2.02 -2.41
CA ASN A 145 -7.85 1.59 -1.21
C ASN A 145 -7.71 2.62 -0.09
N THR A 146 -8.50 2.45 0.94
CA THR A 146 -8.46 3.25 2.17
C THR A 146 -9.02 2.42 3.32
N LEU A 147 -9.24 3.05 4.46
CA LEU A 147 -9.82 2.44 5.64
C LEU A 147 -11.28 2.86 5.82
N GLY A 148 -12.07 1.98 6.43
CA GLY A 148 -13.41 2.22 6.89
C GLY A 148 -13.67 1.51 8.22
N LEU A 149 -14.83 1.75 8.80
CA LEU A 149 -15.32 1.01 9.96
C LEU A 149 -16.31 -0.06 9.48
N PHE A 150 -15.92 -1.33 9.60
CA PHE A 150 -16.83 -2.47 9.44
C PHE A 150 -17.58 -2.73 10.72
N TYR A 151 -18.83 -3.14 10.63
CA TYR A 151 -19.65 -3.52 11.79
C TYR A 151 -20.49 -4.76 11.51
N ASN A 152 -20.78 -5.51 12.57
CA ASN A 152 -21.69 -6.64 12.51
C ASN A 152 -23.13 -6.11 12.62
N VAL A 153 -23.91 -6.26 11.55
CA VAL A 153 -25.26 -5.72 11.44
C VAL A 153 -26.17 -6.33 12.51
N ASP A 154 -26.12 -7.64 12.69
CA ASP A 154 -26.98 -8.34 13.64
C ASP A 154 -26.74 -7.88 15.09
N LEU A 155 -25.48 -7.65 15.46
CA LEU A 155 -25.12 -7.21 16.81
C LEU A 155 -25.57 -5.76 17.09
N LEU A 156 -25.41 -4.87 16.12
CA LEU A 156 -25.85 -3.48 16.24
C LEU A 156 -27.40 -3.41 16.30
N GLU A 157 -28.08 -4.15 15.43
CA GLU A 157 -29.55 -4.21 15.42
C GLU A 157 -30.11 -4.79 16.72
N GLU A 158 -29.52 -5.86 17.27
CA GLU A 158 -29.93 -6.47 18.55
C GLU A 158 -29.75 -5.49 19.71
N ALA A 159 -28.70 -4.70 19.70
CA ALA A 159 -28.45 -3.67 20.70
C ALA A 159 -29.26 -2.38 20.47
N GLY A 160 -29.90 -2.20 19.29
CA GLY A 160 -30.60 -0.99 18.91
C GLY A 160 -29.67 0.21 18.73
N ILE A 161 -28.46 -0.04 18.22
CA ILE A 161 -27.40 0.95 17.99
C ILE A 161 -27.29 1.20 16.49
N ASP A 162 -27.30 2.45 16.07
CA ASP A 162 -26.96 2.84 14.72
C ASP A 162 -25.44 2.79 14.51
N PRO A 163 -24.93 2.58 13.25
CA PRO A 163 -23.50 2.65 12.99
C PRO A 163 -22.92 4.00 13.44
N PRO A 164 -21.82 4.01 14.20
CA PRO A 164 -21.29 5.25 14.78
C PRO A 164 -20.68 6.16 13.72
N GLU A 165 -21.03 7.44 13.75
CA GLU A 165 -20.48 8.49 12.90
C GLU A 165 -19.45 9.36 13.65
N THR A 166 -19.51 9.38 14.99
CA THR A 166 -18.61 10.17 15.83
C THR A 166 -17.82 9.31 16.81
N TRP A 167 -16.71 9.82 17.34
CA TRP A 167 -15.91 9.14 18.39
C TRP A 167 -16.72 8.87 19.67
N ALA A 168 -17.61 9.79 20.02
CA ALA A 168 -18.49 9.60 21.17
C ALA A 168 -19.41 8.40 20.96
N GLU A 169 -20.07 8.33 19.79
CA GLU A 169 -20.93 7.21 19.41
C GLU A 169 -20.11 5.91 19.27
N LEU A 170 -18.89 5.97 18.71
CA LEU A 170 -17.99 4.82 18.60
C LEU A 170 -17.64 4.24 19.98
N LYS A 171 -17.30 5.08 20.96
CA LYS A 171 -17.01 4.65 22.34
C LYS A 171 -18.24 4.04 23.00
N ASP A 172 -19.40 4.70 22.87
CA ASP A 172 -20.65 4.22 23.46
C ASP A 172 -21.07 2.89 22.82
N ALA A 173 -21.00 2.75 21.51
CA ALA A 173 -21.27 1.51 20.78
C ALA A 173 -20.30 0.40 21.17
N ALA A 174 -19.00 0.69 21.19
CA ALA A 174 -17.98 -0.28 21.55
C ALA A 174 -18.15 -0.79 22.98
N ALA A 175 -18.44 0.09 23.95
CA ALA A 175 -18.70 -0.29 25.32
C ALA A 175 -19.98 -1.15 25.44
N ALA A 176 -21.06 -0.77 24.73
CA ALA A 176 -22.34 -1.49 24.78
C ALA A 176 -22.27 -2.88 24.12
N LEU A 177 -21.41 -3.06 23.11
CA LEU A 177 -21.23 -4.30 22.36
C LEU A 177 -20.11 -5.18 22.94
N THR A 178 -19.46 -4.76 24.02
CA THR A 178 -18.47 -5.57 24.74
C THR A 178 -19.18 -6.48 25.73
N ASP A 179 -19.11 -7.80 25.52
CA ASP A 179 -19.71 -8.81 26.42
C ASP A 179 -18.88 -10.10 26.46
N GLY A 180 -18.45 -10.49 27.64
CA GLY A 180 -17.68 -11.71 27.87
C GLY A 180 -16.35 -11.73 27.10
N ASP A 181 -16.26 -12.61 26.10
CA ASP A 181 -15.07 -12.77 25.26
C ASP A 181 -15.14 -11.92 23.97
N GLN A 182 -16.24 -11.18 23.76
CA GLN A 182 -16.43 -10.28 22.62
C GLN A 182 -16.04 -8.86 22.98
N TYR A 183 -15.19 -8.25 22.18
CA TYR A 183 -14.84 -6.84 22.23
C TYR A 183 -15.78 -6.02 21.36
N GLY A 184 -16.00 -4.75 21.69
CA GLY A 184 -16.80 -3.85 20.89
C GLY A 184 -16.10 -3.48 19.57
N ILE A 185 -14.76 -3.35 19.60
CA ILE A 185 -13.99 -2.98 18.43
C ILE A 185 -12.63 -3.68 18.39
N ALA A 186 -12.13 -3.94 17.17
CA ALA A 186 -10.77 -4.36 16.89
C ALA A 186 -10.11 -3.42 15.86
N PHE A 187 -8.84 -3.12 16.05
CA PHE A 187 -7.99 -2.36 15.13
C PHE A 187 -6.54 -2.82 15.24
N SER A 188 -5.69 -2.46 14.27
CA SER A 188 -4.27 -2.77 14.32
C SER A 188 -3.49 -1.58 14.87
N ALA A 189 -2.88 -1.79 16.04
CA ALA A 189 -1.95 -0.86 16.67
C ALA A 189 -0.53 -1.44 16.70
N ILE A 190 -0.21 -2.36 15.77
CA ILE A 190 1.08 -3.03 15.68
C ILE A 190 2.21 -2.04 15.40
N ALA A 191 3.42 -2.28 15.95
CA ALA A 191 4.58 -1.41 15.78
C ALA A 191 5.21 -1.53 14.38
N THR A 192 4.45 -1.21 13.35
CA THR A 192 4.84 -1.18 11.94
C THR A 192 4.07 -0.07 11.21
N TYR A 193 4.37 0.15 9.94
CA TYR A 193 3.60 1.06 9.08
C TYR A 193 2.10 0.74 9.05
N GLU A 194 1.70 -0.50 9.28
CA GLU A 194 0.30 -0.93 9.33
C GLU A 194 -0.44 -0.29 10.51
N GLY A 195 0.18 -0.22 11.71
CA GLY A 195 -0.40 0.47 12.86
C GLY A 195 -0.44 1.99 12.67
N ALA A 196 0.62 2.59 12.12
CA ALA A 196 0.60 4.00 11.76
C ALA A 196 -0.52 4.30 10.75
N TRP A 197 -0.65 3.49 9.69
CA TRP A 197 -1.68 3.59 8.67
C TRP A 197 -3.10 3.62 9.27
N GLN A 198 -3.40 2.72 10.19
CA GLN A 198 -4.72 2.65 10.85
C GLN A 198 -5.00 3.86 11.76
N PHE A 199 -3.98 4.52 12.26
CA PHE A 199 -4.12 5.70 13.13
C PHE A 199 -4.41 6.98 12.34
N LEU A 200 -3.92 7.10 11.11
CA LEU A 200 -4.02 8.31 10.29
C LEU A 200 -5.44 8.88 10.15
N PRO A 201 -6.51 8.08 9.92
CA PRO A 201 -7.86 8.64 9.79
C PRO A 201 -8.30 9.43 11.02
N PHE A 202 -7.97 8.93 12.20
CA PHE A 202 -8.31 9.58 13.47
C PHE A 202 -7.50 10.87 13.66
N MET A 203 -6.20 10.82 13.39
CA MET A 203 -5.31 11.97 13.51
C MET A 203 -5.69 13.08 12.53
N TRP A 204 -5.78 12.77 11.24
CA TRP A 204 -6.01 13.75 10.18
C TRP A 204 -7.41 14.37 10.24
N THR A 205 -8.43 13.55 10.48
CA THR A 205 -9.81 14.04 10.61
C THR A 205 -9.94 15.00 11.78
N ASN A 206 -9.20 14.78 12.85
CA ASN A 206 -9.19 15.68 14.02
C ASN A 206 -8.38 16.96 13.80
N GLY A 207 -7.71 17.10 12.65
CA GLY A 207 -6.90 18.28 12.31
C GLY A 207 -5.42 18.15 12.70
N GLY A 208 -5.00 16.97 13.19
CA GLY A 208 -3.60 16.65 13.42
C GLY A 208 -2.86 16.43 12.11
N ASP A 209 -1.53 16.49 12.16
CA ASP A 209 -0.67 16.41 10.99
C ASP A 209 0.64 15.70 11.31
N GLU A 210 1.17 14.95 10.34
CA GLU A 210 2.43 14.21 10.48
C GLU A 210 3.66 15.10 10.55
N THR A 211 3.55 16.39 10.20
CA THR A 211 4.65 17.35 10.30
C THR A 211 4.84 17.91 11.70
N ASP A 212 3.79 17.83 12.55
CA ASP A 212 3.83 18.22 13.97
C ASP A 212 2.97 17.26 14.80
N LEU A 213 3.60 16.21 15.32
CA LEU A 213 2.93 15.16 16.08
C LEU A 213 2.66 15.52 17.55
N ASP A 214 3.15 16.68 18.03
CA ASP A 214 2.98 17.11 19.43
C ASP A 214 1.87 18.17 19.58
N THR A 215 0.75 17.97 18.87
CA THR A 215 -0.40 18.86 18.94
C THR A 215 -1.55 18.26 19.75
N PRO A 216 -2.44 19.08 20.34
CA PRO A 216 -3.63 18.57 21.05
C PRO A 216 -4.48 17.64 20.19
N GLU A 217 -4.63 17.93 18.90
CA GLU A 217 -5.46 17.19 17.95
C GLU A 217 -4.91 15.77 17.74
N VAL A 218 -3.59 15.62 17.66
CA VAL A 218 -2.91 14.31 17.55
C VAL A 218 -3.02 13.53 18.86
N GLN A 219 -2.83 14.23 20.00
CA GLN A 219 -2.95 13.65 21.33
C GLN A 219 -4.39 13.17 21.62
N GLU A 220 -5.41 13.93 21.22
CA GLU A 220 -6.82 13.53 21.35
C GLU A 220 -7.13 12.25 20.55
N ALA A 221 -6.59 12.14 19.33
CA ALA A 221 -6.74 10.93 18.53
C ALA A 221 -6.09 9.71 19.20
N LEU A 222 -4.91 9.87 19.78
CA LEU A 222 -4.23 8.81 20.52
C LEU A 222 -4.98 8.46 21.82
N GLN A 223 -5.56 9.47 22.50
CA GLN A 223 -6.37 9.25 23.72
C GLN A 223 -7.60 8.40 23.44
N LEU A 224 -8.27 8.59 22.27
CA LEU A 224 -9.37 7.72 21.86
C LEU A 224 -8.96 6.24 21.85
N TRP A 225 -7.81 5.92 21.27
CA TRP A 225 -7.34 4.53 21.20
C TRP A 225 -6.95 3.97 22.57
N VAL A 226 -6.32 4.80 23.41
CA VAL A 226 -6.00 4.45 24.79
C VAL A 226 -7.29 4.18 25.58
N ASP A 227 -8.30 5.07 25.48
CA ASP A 227 -9.58 4.92 26.18
C ASP A 227 -10.27 3.60 25.78
N LEU A 228 -10.36 3.28 24.48
CA LEU A 228 -10.98 2.04 24.01
C LEU A 228 -10.31 0.76 24.55
N VAL A 229 -9.01 0.80 24.80
CA VAL A 229 -8.28 -0.33 25.39
C VAL A 229 -8.42 -0.33 26.91
N ASP A 230 -8.32 0.81 27.57
CA ASP A 230 -8.35 0.93 29.03
C ASP A 230 -9.74 0.61 29.61
N ASP A 231 -10.82 0.97 28.90
CA ASP A 231 -12.19 0.63 29.32
C ASP A 231 -12.60 -0.82 28.95
N GLY A 232 -11.75 -1.53 28.21
CA GLY A 232 -11.93 -2.92 27.82
C GLY A 232 -12.77 -3.12 26.56
N SER A 233 -13.16 -2.05 25.85
CA SER A 233 -13.90 -2.11 24.58
C SER A 233 -13.05 -2.66 23.45
N ALA A 234 -11.73 -2.54 23.54
CA ALA A 234 -10.76 -3.17 22.65
C ALA A 234 -9.75 -4.02 23.43
N SER A 235 -9.22 -5.08 22.79
CA SER A 235 -8.21 -5.93 23.40
C SER A 235 -6.84 -5.26 23.42
N ASN A 236 -6.05 -5.45 24.50
CA ASN A 236 -4.62 -5.11 24.49
C ASN A 236 -3.83 -5.82 23.36
N SER A 237 -4.38 -6.88 22.76
CA SER A 237 -3.74 -7.60 21.67
C SER A 237 -3.71 -6.80 20.37
N VAL A 238 -4.43 -5.68 20.25
CA VAL A 238 -4.33 -4.72 19.12
C VAL A 238 -2.88 -4.29 18.85
N LEU A 239 -2.03 -4.28 19.89
CA LEU A 239 -0.60 -3.99 19.81
C LEU A 239 0.23 -5.03 19.01
N ASN A 240 -0.37 -6.20 18.73
CA ASN A 240 0.28 -7.31 18.05
C ASN A 240 -0.51 -7.83 16.86
N TRP A 241 -1.75 -7.40 16.69
CA TRP A 241 -2.60 -7.83 15.58
C TRP A 241 -2.25 -7.07 14.30
N SER A 242 -1.98 -7.82 13.23
CA SER A 242 -2.04 -7.31 11.87
C SER A 242 -3.49 -7.03 11.44
N GLN A 243 -3.69 -6.34 10.33
CA GLN A 243 -5.03 -6.15 9.75
C GLN A 243 -5.72 -7.48 9.43
N ALA A 244 -4.95 -8.51 9.05
CA ALA A 244 -5.49 -9.86 8.86
C ALA A 244 -5.97 -10.48 10.19
N ASP A 245 -5.20 -10.31 11.29
CA ASP A 245 -5.62 -10.77 12.61
C ASP A 245 -6.87 -10.03 13.10
N VAL A 246 -6.96 -8.72 12.85
CA VAL A 246 -8.15 -7.89 13.16
C VAL A 246 -9.38 -8.44 12.42
N LYS A 247 -9.27 -8.70 11.11
CA LYS A 247 -10.35 -9.34 10.33
C LYS A 247 -10.72 -10.70 10.92
N ASP A 248 -9.76 -11.51 11.35
CA ASP A 248 -10.04 -12.83 11.95
C ASP A 248 -10.80 -12.71 13.27
N GLN A 249 -10.54 -11.67 14.10
CA GLN A 249 -11.34 -11.41 15.31
C GLN A 249 -12.79 -11.04 14.94
N PHE A 250 -12.96 -10.15 13.97
CA PHE A 250 -14.28 -9.75 13.49
C PHE A 250 -15.04 -10.93 12.88
N ALA A 251 -14.43 -11.66 11.94
CA ALA A 251 -15.01 -12.83 11.29
C ALA A 251 -15.37 -13.97 12.25
N ALA A 252 -14.68 -14.08 13.39
CA ALA A 252 -14.99 -15.04 14.43
C ALA A 252 -16.06 -14.55 15.42
N GLY A 253 -16.65 -13.36 15.24
CA GLY A 253 -17.60 -12.75 16.16
C GLY A 253 -16.98 -12.34 17.51
N LYS A 254 -15.65 -12.17 17.56
CA LYS A 254 -14.93 -11.73 18.76
C LYS A 254 -14.72 -10.23 18.82
N ALA A 255 -15.08 -9.52 17.77
CA ALA A 255 -15.19 -8.08 17.74
C ALA A 255 -16.47 -7.70 17.00
N ALA A 256 -17.25 -6.78 17.55
CA ALA A 256 -18.50 -6.31 16.93
C ALA A 256 -18.24 -5.32 15.79
N MET A 257 -17.14 -4.59 15.87
CA MET A 257 -16.67 -3.62 14.86
C MET A 257 -15.19 -3.82 14.59
N MET A 258 -14.72 -3.38 13.40
CA MET A 258 -13.29 -3.33 13.11
C MET A 258 -12.94 -2.16 12.20
N VAL A 259 -11.77 -1.57 12.41
CA VAL A 259 -11.14 -0.67 11.43
C VAL A 259 -10.31 -1.51 10.47
N ASN A 260 -10.66 -1.48 9.19
CA ASN A 260 -9.95 -2.23 8.15
C ASN A 260 -10.25 -1.67 6.76
N GLY A 261 -9.64 -2.24 5.73
CA GLY A 261 -9.90 -1.84 4.36
C GLY A 261 -10.69 -2.87 3.54
N PRO A 262 -11.14 -2.48 2.34
CA PRO A 262 -12.05 -3.29 1.53
C PRO A 262 -11.43 -4.60 1.00
N TRP A 263 -10.11 -4.73 1.02
CA TRP A 263 -9.41 -6.01 0.71
C TRP A 263 -9.78 -7.16 1.64
N GLN A 264 -10.52 -6.91 2.72
CA GLN A 264 -11.04 -7.95 3.60
C GLN A 264 -12.41 -8.48 3.14
N ILE A 265 -13.11 -7.77 2.26
CA ILE A 265 -14.46 -8.10 1.80
C ILE A 265 -14.55 -9.52 1.21
N PRO A 266 -13.62 -9.97 0.33
CA PRO A 266 -13.69 -11.33 -0.19
C PRO A 266 -13.69 -12.40 0.90
N ALA A 267 -12.87 -12.23 1.94
CA ALA A 267 -12.82 -13.17 3.06
C ALA A 267 -14.04 -13.07 3.98
N LEU A 268 -14.61 -11.89 4.16
CA LEU A 268 -15.84 -11.70 4.94
C LEU A 268 -17.05 -12.32 4.25
N ASN A 269 -17.13 -12.24 2.93
CA ASN A 269 -18.20 -12.85 2.13
C ASN A 269 -18.19 -14.39 2.18
N GLU A 270 -17.11 -15.01 2.61
CA GLU A 270 -17.02 -16.46 2.86
C GLU A 270 -17.48 -16.85 4.29
N THR A 271 -17.85 -15.89 5.12
CA THR A 271 -18.33 -16.11 6.50
C THR A 271 -19.85 -16.03 6.61
N ASP A 272 -20.40 -16.47 7.74
CA ASP A 272 -21.84 -16.33 8.05
C ASP A 272 -22.17 -14.99 8.72
N ILE A 273 -21.21 -14.06 8.86
CA ILE A 273 -21.44 -12.76 9.51
C ILE A 273 -22.17 -11.82 8.55
N SER A 274 -23.27 -11.25 9.03
CA SER A 274 -23.91 -10.09 8.39
C SER A 274 -23.10 -8.85 8.72
N TRP A 275 -22.48 -8.24 7.71
CA TRP A 275 -21.62 -7.08 7.91
C TRP A 275 -21.98 -5.96 6.94
N ASP A 276 -21.65 -4.74 7.35
CA ASP A 276 -21.67 -3.56 6.48
C ASP A 276 -20.53 -2.63 6.91
N SER A 277 -20.33 -1.52 6.22
CA SER A 277 -19.26 -0.58 6.50
C SER A 277 -19.71 0.88 6.37
N VAL A 278 -19.10 1.73 7.19
CA VAL A 278 -19.24 3.18 7.15
C VAL A 278 -17.86 3.84 7.10
N GLN A 279 -17.82 5.14 6.81
CA GLN A 279 -16.61 5.93 6.95
C GLN A 279 -16.04 5.82 8.37
N VAL A 280 -14.73 6.06 8.52
CA VAL A 280 -14.12 6.11 9.86
C VAL A 280 -14.73 7.28 10.65
N PRO A 281 -15.24 7.03 11.88
CA PRO A 281 -15.91 8.06 12.67
C PRO A 281 -15.03 9.27 12.97
N VAL A 282 -15.65 10.44 12.99
CA VAL A 282 -15.02 11.73 13.24
C VAL A 282 -15.09 12.14 14.71
N ASN A 283 -14.24 13.04 15.20
CA ASN A 283 -14.36 13.56 16.58
C ASN A 283 -15.61 14.42 16.73
N GLU A 284 -15.80 15.38 15.85
CA GLU A 284 -16.94 16.31 15.86
C GLU A 284 -17.79 16.10 14.59
N ALA A 285 -19.10 15.98 14.71
CA ALA A 285 -20.03 15.70 13.61
C ALA A 285 -19.95 16.66 12.40
N ALA A 286 -19.32 17.81 12.56
CA ALA A 286 -19.11 18.78 11.47
C ALA A 286 -17.82 18.55 10.67
N GLN A 287 -16.96 17.65 11.11
CA GLN A 287 -15.72 17.31 10.40
C GLN A 287 -16.01 16.45 9.18
N THR A 288 -15.17 16.59 8.16
CA THR A 288 -15.17 15.68 7.00
C THR A 288 -14.18 14.57 7.27
N PRO A 289 -14.57 13.29 7.16
CA PRO A 289 -13.65 12.18 7.33
C PRO A 289 -12.50 12.26 6.33
N VAL A 290 -11.27 12.17 6.82
CA VAL A 290 -10.04 12.12 6.01
C VAL A 290 -9.33 10.80 6.31
N ALA A 291 -9.09 10.01 5.28
CA ALA A 291 -8.41 8.74 5.43
C ALA A 291 -7.14 8.67 4.56
N PRO A 292 -6.20 7.79 4.90
CA PRO A 292 -5.02 7.63 4.07
C PRO A 292 -5.37 6.98 2.74
N LEU A 293 -4.77 7.50 1.68
CA LEU A 293 -4.82 6.89 0.37
C LEU A 293 -3.82 5.72 0.34
N GLY A 294 -4.33 4.55 0.05
CA GLY A 294 -3.52 3.36 -0.25
C GLY A 294 -3.58 3.01 -1.72
N GLY A 295 -2.83 1.99 -2.09
CA GLY A 295 -2.79 1.50 -3.46
C GLY A 295 -1.44 1.72 -4.12
N GLU A 296 -1.30 1.09 -5.25
CA GLU A 296 -0.04 0.93 -5.95
C GLU A 296 0.00 1.78 -7.20
N VAL A 297 1.16 2.40 -7.41
CA VAL A 297 1.46 3.24 -8.57
C VAL A 297 2.30 2.45 -9.57
N TRP A 298 1.86 2.37 -10.80
CA TRP A 298 2.62 1.82 -11.91
C TRP A 298 3.47 2.90 -12.55
N THR A 299 4.78 2.67 -12.63
CA THR A 299 5.77 3.65 -13.00
C THR A 299 6.61 3.19 -14.18
N VAL A 300 7.31 4.14 -14.83
CA VAL A 300 8.26 3.90 -15.91
C VAL A 300 9.69 4.13 -15.39
N PRO A 301 10.48 3.07 -15.13
CA PRO A 301 11.87 3.21 -14.73
C PRO A 301 12.76 3.88 -15.80
N GLU A 302 13.77 4.64 -15.34
CA GLU A 302 14.80 5.22 -16.20
C GLU A 302 15.85 4.15 -16.56
N THR A 303 15.62 3.44 -17.65
CA THR A 303 16.50 2.36 -18.14
C THR A 303 17.53 2.82 -19.16
N GLY A 304 17.31 3.99 -19.76
CA GLY A 304 18.12 4.52 -20.86
C GLY A 304 17.69 4.00 -22.24
N ASP A 305 16.78 3.05 -22.34
CA ASP A 305 16.18 2.57 -23.60
C ASP A 305 14.88 3.34 -23.86
N LYS A 306 14.96 4.41 -24.62
CA LYS A 306 13.84 5.32 -24.87
C LYS A 306 12.67 4.69 -25.62
N ASP A 307 12.94 3.71 -26.49
CA ASP A 307 11.87 3.02 -27.21
C ASP A 307 11.09 2.08 -26.28
N LYS A 308 11.78 1.37 -25.39
CA LYS A 308 11.14 0.56 -24.36
C LYS A 308 10.41 1.39 -23.30
N GLN A 309 10.99 2.51 -22.88
CA GLN A 309 10.34 3.43 -21.94
C GLN A 309 9.03 4.00 -22.52
N ALA A 310 8.99 4.32 -23.82
CA ALA A 310 7.75 4.77 -24.46
C ALA A 310 6.67 3.67 -24.45
N LYS A 311 7.03 2.42 -24.78
CA LYS A 311 6.11 1.28 -24.69
C LYS A 311 5.65 1.01 -23.24
N ALA A 312 6.54 1.17 -22.27
CA ALA A 312 6.21 1.04 -20.86
C ALA A 312 5.22 2.12 -20.40
N ALA A 313 5.34 3.34 -20.92
CA ALA A 313 4.40 4.42 -20.65
C ALA A 313 3.00 4.12 -21.24
N GLU A 314 2.93 3.65 -22.50
CA GLU A 314 1.67 3.17 -23.10
C GLU A 314 1.06 2.00 -22.28
N PHE A 315 1.89 1.14 -21.71
CA PHE A 315 1.44 0.04 -20.86
C PHE A 315 0.88 0.53 -19.51
N VAL A 316 1.51 1.52 -18.87
CA VAL A 316 1.03 2.17 -17.66
C VAL A 316 -0.31 2.89 -17.91
N GLU A 317 -0.44 3.56 -19.05
CA GLU A 317 -1.70 4.17 -19.48
C GLU A 317 -2.79 3.13 -19.69
N CYS A 318 -2.50 2.02 -20.38
CA CYS A 318 -3.45 0.93 -20.60
C CYS A 318 -3.99 0.35 -19.28
N ILE A 319 -3.11 0.02 -18.32
CA ILE A 319 -3.53 -0.50 -17.02
C ILE A 319 -4.44 0.50 -16.30
N SER A 320 -4.22 1.80 -16.53
CA SER A 320 -4.97 2.90 -15.90
C SER A 320 -6.13 3.41 -16.76
N SER A 321 -6.49 2.72 -17.86
CA SER A 321 -7.68 3.02 -18.66
C SER A 321 -8.97 2.76 -17.89
N ASP A 322 -10.07 3.40 -18.28
CA ASP A 322 -11.36 3.30 -17.59
C ASP A 322 -11.85 1.85 -17.45
N ASP A 323 -11.76 1.06 -18.54
CA ASP A 323 -12.17 -0.35 -18.54
C ASP A 323 -11.32 -1.20 -17.59
N ASN A 324 -9.99 -1.00 -17.56
CA ASN A 324 -9.09 -1.72 -16.66
C ASN A 324 -9.24 -1.26 -15.21
N GLN A 325 -9.48 0.02 -14.97
CA GLN A 325 -9.79 0.51 -13.63
C GLN A 325 -11.04 -0.17 -13.06
N LEU A 326 -12.15 -0.20 -13.81
CA LEU A 326 -13.36 -0.87 -13.38
C LEU A 326 -13.14 -2.37 -13.16
N ALA A 327 -12.49 -3.07 -14.09
CA ALA A 327 -12.25 -4.51 -13.98
C ALA A 327 -11.38 -4.86 -12.75
N LEU A 328 -10.30 -4.12 -12.51
CA LEU A 328 -9.44 -4.31 -11.33
C LEU A 328 -10.17 -3.96 -10.04
N SER A 329 -10.95 -2.88 -10.04
CA SER A 329 -11.70 -2.44 -8.87
C SER A 329 -12.80 -3.45 -8.50
N GLU A 330 -13.57 -3.93 -9.46
CA GLU A 330 -14.60 -4.94 -9.23
C GLU A 330 -14.00 -6.27 -8.74
N SER A 331 -12.90 -6.73 -9.36
CA SER A 331 -12.32 -8.03 -9.02
C SER A 331 -11.57 -8.05 -7.69
N ARG A 332 -11.02 -6.92 -7.25
CA ARG A 332 -10.16 -6.81 -6.07
C ARG A 332 -10.75 -6.00 -4.92
N TYR A 333 -11.99 -5.52 -5.05
CA TYR A 333 -12.62 -4.64 -4.06
C TYR A 333 -11.76 -3.39 -3.76
N LEU A 334 -11.39 -2.69 -4.81
CA LEU A 334 -10.65 -1.43 -4.75
C LEU A 334 -11.52 -0.32 -5.34
N VAL A 335 -11.13 0.93 -5.18
CA VAL A 335 -11.83 2.08 -5.73
C VAL A 335 -11.13 2.56 -7.00
N PRO A 336 -11.83 2.74 -8.13
CA PRO A 336 -11.23 3.30 -9.33
C PRO A 336 -10.73 4.72 -9.09
N THR A 337 -9.63 5.10 -9.73
CA THR A 337 -8.95 6.36 -9.46
C THR A 337 -9.44 7.52 -10.31
N ARG A 338 -10.07 7.26 -11.44
CA ARG A 338 -10.77 8.30 -12.22
C ARG A 338 -12.11 8.59 -11.56
N THR A 339 -12.30 9.84 -11.13
CA THR A 339 -13.49 10.28 -10.39
C THR A 339 -14.79 10.08 -11.14
N ALA A 340 -14.74 10.13 -12.47
CA ALA A 340 -15.92 9.91 -13.34
C ALA A 340 -16.47 8.46 -13.24
N LEU A 341 -15.68 7.49 -12.79
CA LEU A 341 -16.09 6.08 -12.69
C LEU A 341 -16.78 5.74 -11.38
N ALA A 342 -16.76 6.63 -10.39
CA ALA A 342 -17.23 6.36 -9.03
C ALA A 342 -18.71 5.95 -8.99
N GLU A 343 -19.59 6.65 -9.73
CA GLU A 343 -21.04 6.34 -9.76
C GLU A 343 -21.30 4.96 -10.38
N GLU A 344 -20.72 4.67 -11.55
CA GLU A 344 -20.86 3.37 -12.21
C GLU A 344 -20.31 2.23 -11.33
N PHE A 345 -19.20 2.45 -10.67
CA PHE A 345 -18.59 1.46 -9.80
C PHE A 345 -19.48 1.12 -8.60
N VAL A 346 -20.04 2.13 -7.91
CA VAL A 346 -20.93 1.92 -6.76
C VAL A 346 -22.27 1.28 -7.19
N GLU A 347 -22.77 1.58 -8.40
CA GLU A 347 -23.96 0.88 -8.92
C GLU A 347 -23.73 -0.63 -9.09
N LYS A 348 -22.49 -1.05 -9.45
CA LYS A 348 -22.10 -2.47 -9.59
C LYS A 348 -21.72 -3.11 -8.27
N MET A 349 -21.07 -2.36 -7.38
CA MET A 349 -20.49 -2.81 -6.11
C MET A 349 -20.99 -1.94 -4.95
N PRO A 350 -22.30 -2.04 -4.57
CA PRO A 350 -22.88 -1.17 -3.55
C PRO A 350 -22.22 -1.28 -2.18
N GLU A 351 -21.61 -2.42 -1.83
CA GLU A 351 -20.83 -2.62 -0.62
C GLU A 351 -19.54 -1.79 -0.58
N MET A 352 -19.14 -1.19 -1.70
CA MET A 352 -17.98 -0.30 -1.79
C MET A 352 -18.34 1.19 -1.62
N ALA A 353 -19.60 1.52 -1.38
CA ALA A 353 -20.06 2.92 -1.33
C ALA A 353 -19.32 3.74 -0.28
N SER A 354 -19.19 3.24 0.96
CA SER A 354 -18.49 3.92 2.06
C SER A 354 -17.00 4.17 1.74
N PHE A 355 -16.34 3.20 1.11
CA PHE A 355 -14.93 3.33 0.72
C PHE A 355 -14.75 4.30 -0.46
N THR A 356 -15.67 4.30 -1.42
CA THR A 356 -15.66 5.26 -2.54
C THR A 356 -15.84 6.69 -2.04
N GLU A 357 -16.77 6.91 -1.11
CA GLU A 357 -16.96 8.19 -0.45
C GLU A 357 -15.74 8.61 0.38
N GLN A 358 -15.12 7.67 1.10
CA GLN A 358 -13.92 7.91 1.90
C GLN A 358 -12.71 8.30 1.03
N VAL A 359 -12.54 7.65 -0.15
CA VAL A 359 -11.45 7.96 -1.09
C VAL A 359 -11.59 9.37 -1.68
N ALA A 360 -12.80 9.90 -1.83
CA ALA A 360 -13.00 11.25 -2.33
C ALA A 360 -12.30 12.35 -1.49
N ASN A 361 -12.06 12.06 -0.20
CA ASN A 361 -11.35 12.94 0.72
C ASN A 361 -10.03 12.30 1.23
N ALA A 362 -9.54 11.27 0.55
CA ALA A 362 -8.32 10.60 0.96
C ALA A 362 -7.08 11.45 0.70
N ARG A 363 -6.11 11.33 1.59
CA ARG A 363 -4.88 12.10 1.61
C ARG A 363 -3.67 11.19 1.38
N SER A 364 -2.72 11.67 0.59
CA SER A 364 -1.43 10.99 0.43
C SER A 364 -0.64 11.04 1.74
N ARG A 365 0.01 9.93 2.09
CA ARG A 365 0.91 9.86 3.25
C ARG A 365 2.18 10.70 3.06
N THR A 366 2.62 10.86 1.82
CA THR A 366 3.85 11.56 1.46
C THR A 366 3.60 12.98 0.96
N GLY A 367 2.35 13.45 0.93
CA GLY A 367 2.01 14.77 0.39
C GLY A 367 2.72 15.93 1.07
N GLN A 368 2.98 15.83 2.37
CA GLN A 368 3.65 16.90 3.14
C GLN A 368 5.12 16.58 3.45
N LEU A 369 5.43 15.34 3.83
CA LEU A 369 6.78 14.95 4.26
C LEU A 369 7.62 14.33 3.14
N GLY A 370 7.00 13.91 2.05
CA GLY A 370 7.74 13.27 0.97
C GLY A 370 8.52 12.05 1.44
N GLU A 371 9.82 12.06 1.15
CA GLU A 371 10.75 10.99 1.54
C GLU A 371 10.98 10.87 3.07
N ASP A 372 10.58 11.86 3.87
CA ASP A 372 10.70 11.84 5.33
C ASP A 372 9.51 11.12 6.03
N TRP A 373 8.48 10.70 5.29
CA TRP A 373 7.33 9.96 5.83
C TRP A 373 7.71 8.72 6.67
N PRO A 374 8.69 7.88 6.29
CA PRO A 374 9.07 6.71 7.07
C PRO A 374 9.52 7.01 8.50
N GLU A 375 10.15 8.17 8.72
CA GLU A 375 10.56 8.62 10.05
C GLU A 375 9.33 9.00 10.89
N ALA A 376 8.42 9.80 10.36
CA ALA A 376 7.19 10.17 11.04
C ALA A 376 6.30 8.95 11.36
N ALA A 377 6.15 8.02 10.43
CA ALA A 377 5.44 6.77 10.67
C ALA A 377 6.04 5.95 11.83
N THR A 378 7.37 5.94 11.93
CA THR A 378 8.09 5.28 13.04
C THR A 378 7.77 5.93 14.38
N VAL A 379 7.75 7.24 14.45
CA VAL A 379 7.34 7.96 15.66
C VAL A 379 5.89 7.67 16.01
N ILE A 380 4.98 7.68 15.03
CA ILE A 380 3.55 7.41 15.24
C ILE A 380 3.34 6.02 15.88
N TYR A 381 3.83 4.93 15.25
CA TYR A 381 3.54 3.61 15.81
C TYR A 381 4.27 3.36 17.15
N ASN A 382 5.44 3.97 17.39
CA ASN A 382 6.10 3.88 18.68
C ASN A 382 5.34 4.64 19.78
N ALA A 383 4.82 5.83 19.49
CA ALA A 383 3.99 6.59 20.41
C ALA A 383 2.71 5.82 20.81
N ILE A 384 2.04 5.19 19.83
CA ILE A 384 0.90 4.30 20.08
C ILE A 384 1.27 3.19 21.05
N GLN A 385 2.40 2.50 20.83
CA GLN A 385 2.87 1.45 21.74
C GLN A 385 3.17 1.96 23.15
N LEU A 386 3.79 3.14 23.26
CA LEU A 386 4.10 3.74 24.56
C LEU A 386 2.83 4.10 25.34
N ALA A 387 1.87 4.75 24.68
CA ALA A 387 0.64 5.21 25.30
C ALA A 387 -0.26 4.03 25.72
N ILE A 388 -0.60 3.11 24.83
CA ILE A 388 -1.47 1.97 25.12
C ILE A 388 -0.89 1.04 26.18
N THR A 389 0.45 0.89 26.25
CA THR A 389 1.09 0.09 27.31
C THR A 389 1.25 0.83 28.63
N GLY A 390 0.86 2.11 28.71
CA GLY A 390 1.03 2.96 29.89
C GLY A 390 2.48 3.29 30.23
N LYS A 391 3.41 3.13 29.28
CA LYS A 391 4.83 3.46 29.46
C LYS A 391 5.10 4.96 29.36
N ALA A 392 4.25 5.68 28.61
CA ALA A 392 4.22 7.12 28.58
C ALA A 392 2.76 7.61 28.65
N PRO A 393 2.50 8.74 29.30
CA PRO A 393 1.19 9.41 29.15
C PRO A 393 1.04 9.94 27.73
N VAL A 394 -0.21 10.12 27.27
CA VAL A 394 -0.50 10.50 25.87
C VAL A 394 0.19 11.79 25.46
N ASP A 395 0.23 12.79 26.34
CA ASP A 395 0.88 14.09 26.12
C ASP A 395 2.42 14.06 26.03
N GLU A 396 3.04 12.95 26.39
CA GLU A 396 4.49 12.74 26.28
C GLU A 396 4.88 11.64 25.26
N ALA A 397 3.88 10.86 24.76
CA ALA A 397 4.16 9.67 23.99
C ALA A 397 4.90 9.95 22.68
N PHE A 398 4.50 11.00 21.94
CA PHE A 398 5.13 11.36 20.67
C PHE A 398 6.53 11.95 20.88
N SER A 399 6.72 12.81 21.89
CA SER A 399 8.05 13.36 22.20
C SER A 399 9.03 12.27 22.64
N GLN A 400 8.58 11.30 23.46
CA GLN A 400 9.43 10.17 23.86
C GLN A 400 9.72 9.22 22.69
N ALA A 401 8.76 9.02 21.76
CA ALA A 401 8.96 8.19 20.58
C ALA A 401 9.97 8.79 19.59
N SER A 402 10.08 10.11 19.52
CA SER A 402 11.03 10.82 18.64
C SER A 402 12.46 10.84 19.18
N GLU A 403 12.67 10.58 20.49
CA GLU A 403 13.99 10.55 21.12
C GLU A 403 14.68 9.17 21.03
N GLY A 404 13.97 8.12 20.66
CA GLY A 404 14.41 6.72 20.65
C GLY A 404 14.68 6.18 19.30
#